data_256c8982d27c85404622cb870ea2a3a9
#
_entry.id   256c8982d27c85404622cb870ea2a3a9
#
_cell.length_a   1.000
_cell.length_b   1.000
_cell.length_c   1.000
_cell.angle_alpha   90.00
_cell.angle_beta   90.00
_cell.angle_gamma   90.00
#
_symmetry.space_group_name_H-M   'P 1'
#
loop_
_entity.id
_entity.type
_entity.pdbx_description
1 polymer ?
#
loop_
_entity_poly.entity_id
_entity_poly.type
_entity_poly.pdbx_seq_one_letter_code
_entity_poly.pdbx_strand_id
1 'polypeptide(L)'
;MSEPAWPKEAEEFFRKGYEAQMAGDLDAAITHYKQSLEIYPTAEAHTFLGWTYSFQGRYDDAIRECEVATTVDPDFGNPYNDIGAYLIEIGRHDEAIPWLEKAITARRYEARHYPHFNLSRVLVKQGKVHEAIKEIKKALEIEPGYTLARRELHRLVGQLN
;
A
#
# COMPACT_ATOMS: atom_id res chain seq x y z
N MET A 1 15.87 15.27 14.25
CA MET A 1 16.70 15.41 13.05
C MET A 1 15.82 15.20 11.82
N SER A 2 15.90 16.13 10.87
CA SER A 2 15.28 15.91 9.57
C SER A 2 16.01 14.77 8.86
N GLU A 3 15.25 13.91 8.15
CA GLU A 3 15.87 12.91 7.27
C GLU A 3 16.79 13.61 6.28
N PRO A 4 17.94 12.98 5.92
CA PRO A 4 18.80 13.55 4.91
C PRO A 4 17.99 13.71 3.61
N ALA A 5 18.02 14.90 3.06
CA ALA A 5 17.36 15.16 1.77
C ALA A 5 17.96 14.24 0.71
N TRP A 6 17.11 13.70 -0.17
CA TRP A 6 17.57 12.93 -1.31
C TRP A 6 18.48 13.77 -2.19
N PRO A 7 19.48 13.19 -2.85
CA PRO A 7 20.18 13.89 -3.92
C PRO A 7 19.18 14.37 -4.98
N LYS A 8 19.33 15.59 -5.44
CA LYS A 8 18.39 16.21 -6.40
C LYS A 8 18.15 15.36 -7.63
N GLU A 9 19.19 14.71 -8.13
CA GLU A 9 19.09 13.85 -9.30
C GLU A 9 18.19 12.63 -9.03
N ALA A 10 18.29 12.03 -7.83
CA ALA A 10 17.43 10.93 -7.44
C ALA A 10 15.96 11.37 -7.32
N GLU A 11 15.73 12.53 -6.72
CA GLU A 11 14.38 13.13 -6.65
C GLU A 11 13.79 13.40 -8.03
N GLU A 12 14.61 13.89 -8.96
CA GLU A 12 14.16 14.19 -10.31
C GLU A 12 13.73 12.93 -11.07
N PHE A 13 14.51 11.84 -11.00
CA PHE A 13 14.10 10.57 -11.58
C PHE A 13 12.86 9.99 -10.93
N PHE A 14 12.74 10.09 -9.60
CA PHE A 14 11.54 9.67 -8.90
C PHE A 14 10.31 10.44 -9.40
N ARG A 15 10.42 11.78 -9.53
CA ARG A 15 9.34 12.63 -10.04
C ARG A 15 8.95 12.25 -11.48
N LYS A 16 9.93 12.00 -12.34
CA LYS A 16 9.68 11.53 -13.72
C LYS A 16 8.96 10.18 -13.73
N GLY A 17 9.36 9.29 -12.83
CA GLY A 17 8.68 8.00 -12.66
C GLY A 17 7.22 8.18 -12.26
N TYR A 18 6.96 9.03 -11.29
CA TYR A 18 5.60 9.34 -10.84
C TYR A 18 4.76 9.96 -11.96
N GLU A 19 5.30 10.92 -12.69
CA GLU A 19 4.60 11.56 -13.83
C GLU A 19 4.26 10.52 -14.92
N ALA A 20 5.21 9.64 -15.25
CA ALA A 20 5.00 8.56 -16.22
C ALA A 20 3.91 7.59 -15.74
N GLN A 21 3.93 7.23 -14.46
CA GLN A 21 2.93 6.35 -13.85
C GLN A 21 1.54 6.96 -13.92
N MET A 22 1.41 8.24 -13.59
CA MET A 22 0.12 8.94 -13.67
C MET A 22 -0.38 9.08 -15.11
N ALA A 23 0.52 9.13 -16.08
CA ALA A 23 0.17 9.14 -17.50
C ALA A 23 -0.13 7.74 -18.06
N GLY A 24 0.04 6.69 -17.27
CA GLY A 24 -0.19 5.31 -17.69
C GLY A 24 0.97 4.68 -18.44
N ASP A 25 2.11 5.37 -18.54
CA ASP A 25 3.33 4.83 -19.16
C ASP A 25 4.14 4.05 -18.11
N LEU A 26 3.72 2.81 -17.87
CA LEU A 26 4.30 1.97 -16.81
C LEU A 26 5.75 1.60 -17.08
N ASP A 27 6.13 1.37 -18.34
CA ASP A 27 7.51 1.02 -18.71
C ASP A 27 8.46 2.20 -18.43
N ALA A 28 8.06 3.40 -18.80
CA ALA A 28 8.84 4.61 -18.48
C ALA A 28 8.92 4.83 -16.97
N ALA A 29 7.83 4.61 -16.24
CA ALA A 29 7.81 4.73 -14.79
C ALA A 29 8.83 3.77 -14.15
N ILE A 30 8.84 2.51 -14.55
CA ILE A 30 9.80 1.51 -14.06
C ILE A 30 11.23 1.97 -14.31
N THR A 31 11.52 2.43 -15.53
CA THR A 31 12.86 2.90 -15.89
C THR A 31 13.31 4.05 -14.99
N HIS A 32 12.45 5.05 -14.80
CA HIS A 32 12.78 6.23 -13.98
C HIS A 32 12.93 5.90 -12.50
N TYR A 33 12.06 5.06 -11.94
CA TYR A 33 12.21 4.64 -10.54
C TYR A 33 13.50 3.87 -10.31
N LYS A 34 13.88 2.98 -11.25
CA LYS A 34 15.14 2.26 -11.16
C LYS A 34 16.35 3.20 -11.25
N GLN A 35 16.29 4.22 -12.11
CA GLN A 35 17.34 5.25 -12.20
C GLN A 35 17.47 6.00 -10.87
N SER A 36 16.35 6.36 -10.24
CA SER A 36 16.36 6.98 -8.92
C SER A 36 17.05 6.09 -7.88
N LEU A 37 16.70 4.80 -7.87
CA LEU A 37 17.25 3.82 -6.93
C LEU A 37 18.74 3.54 -7.13
N GLU A 38 19.23 3.60 -8.37
CA GLU A 38 20.66 3.47 -8.66
C GLU A 38 21.48 4.60 -8.04
N ILE A 39 20.92 5.81 -7.99
CA ILE A 39 21.57 6.98 -7.42
C ILE A 39 21.47 6.95 -5.88
N TYR A 40 20.27 6.72 -5.37
CA TYR A 40 20.02 6.75 -3.93
C TYR A 40 18.81 5.87 -3.58
N PRO A 41 19.02 4.72 -2.89
CA PRO A 41 17.92 3.83 -2.49
C PRO A 41 17.01 4.51 -1.47
N THR A 42 15.71 4.57 -1.77
CA THR A 42 14.69 5.10 -0.85
C THR A 42 13.55 4.11 -0.72
N ALA A 43 12.91 4.11 0.45
CA ALA A 43 11.71 3.31 0.67
C ALA A 43 10.57 3.75 -0.27
N GLU A 44 10.46 5.05 -0.52
CA GLU A 44 9.45 5.62 -1.42
C GLU A 44 9.61 5.09 -2.85
N ALA A 45 10.82 5.13 -3.40
CA ALA A 45 11.05 4.69 -4.78
C ALA A 45 10.82 3.19 -4.95
N HIS A 46 11.25 2.36 -3.99
CA HIS A 46 10.94 0.93 -3.99
C HIS A 46 9.44 0.67 -3.91
N THR A 47 8.73 1.41 -3.05
CA THR A 47 7.27 1.27 -2.89
C THR A 47 6.52 1.62 -4.17
N PHE A 48 6.88 2.74 -4.80
CA PHE A 48 6.25 3.18 -6.05
C PHE A 48 6.59 2.26 -7.23
N LEU A 49 7.81 1.73 -7.26
CA LEU A 49 8.18 0.70 -8.25
C LEU A 49 7.31 -0.55 -8.07
N GLY A 50 7.12 -0.99 -6.82
CA GLY A 50 6.21 -2.09 -6.50
C GLY A 50 4.79 -1.81 -6.95
N TRP A 51 4.29 -0.62 -6.69
CA TRP A 51 2.96 -0.19 -7.12
C TRP A 51 2.83 -0.24 -8.65
N THR A 52 3.86 0.20 -9.37
CA THR A 52 3.89 0.12 -10.83
C THR A 52 3.81 -1.33 -11.32
N TYR A 53 4.57 -2.24 -10.72
CA TYR A 53 4.48 -3.67 -11.04
C TYR A 53 3.09 -4.24 -10.79
N SER A 54 2.40 -3.79 -9.74
CA SER A 54 1.04 -4.26 -9.43
C SER A 54 0.04 -3.92 -10.54
N PHE A 55 0.20 -2.76 -11.18
CA PHE A 55 -0.62 -2.40 -12.35
C PHE A 55 -0.40 -3.30 -13.56
N GLN A 56 0.77 -3.94 -13.62
CA GLN A 56 1.06 -4.95 -14.65
C GLN A 56 0.62 -6.37 -14.26
N GLY A 57 0.01 -6.52 -13.08
CA GLY A 57 -0.33 -7.82 -12.54
C GLY A 57 0.86 -8.62 -11.99
N ARG A 58 2.03 -7.99 -11.88
CA ARG A 58 3.27 -8.60 -11.39
C ARG A 58 3.37 -8.49 -9.88
N TYR A 59 2.46 -9.18 -9.18
CA TYR A 59 2.34 -9.04 -7.72
C TYR A 59 3.54 -9.59 -6.96
N ASP A 60 4.18 -10.66 -7.44
CA ASP A 60 5.39 -11.18 -6.80
C ASP A 60 6.55 -10.18 -6.84
N ASP A 61 6.73 -9.50 -7.98
CA ASP A 61 7.72 -8.44 -8.13
C ASP A 61 7.36 -7.24 -7.25
N ALA A 62 6.08 -6.88 -7.19
CA ALA A 62 5.58 -5.78 -6.37
C ALA A 62 5.85 -6.05 -4.88
N ILE A 63 5.58 -7.25 -4.41
CA ILE A 63 5.84 -7.65 -3.02
C ILE A 63 7.34 -7.56 -2.71
N ARG A 64 8.20 -8.09 -3.58
CA ARG A 64 9.65 -8.02 -3.38
C ARG A 64 10.16 -6.60 -3.25
N GLU A 65 9.70 -5.69 -4.09
CA GLU A 65 10.08 -4.28 -4.00
C GLU A 65 9.63 -3.65 -2.68
N CYS A 66 8.41 -3.92 -2.26
CA CYS A 66 7.90 -3.43 -0.99
C CYS A 66 8.64 -4.03 0.22
N GLU A 67 9.03 -5.30 0.15
CA GLU A 67 9.87 -5.94 1.18
C GLU A 67 11.22 -5.20 1.31
N VAL A 68 11.86 -4.88 0.19
CA VAL A 68 13.09 -4.07 0.21
C VAL A 68 12.82 -2.70 0.84
N ALA A 69 11.71 -2.05 0.49
CA ALA A 69 11.32 -0.77 1.08
C ALA A 69 11.25 -0.83 2.61
N THR A 70 10.71 -1.92 3.17
CA THR A 70 10.60 -2.11 4.63
C THR A 70 11.97 -2.29 5.31
N THR A 71 12.98 -2.73 4.58
CA THR A 71 14.35 -2.81 5.11
C THR A 71 15.08 -1.47 5.02
N VAL A 72 14.79 -0.67 3.98
CA VAL A 72 15.38 0.67 3.81
C VAL A 72 14.85 1.63 4.87
N ASP A 73 13.54 1.63 5.12
CA ASP A 73 12.92 2.43 6.17
C ASP A 73 11.79 1.64 6.85
N PRO A 74 12.09 0.99 7.99
CA PRO A 74 11.09 0.21 8.72
C PRO A 74 9.92 1.03 9.28
N ASP A 75 10.06 2.35 9.40
CA ASP A 75 9.02 3.23 9.95
C ASP A 75 8.02 3.71 8.88
N PHE A 76 8.32 3.51 7.60
CA PHE A 76 7.45 3.91 6.51
C PHE A 76 6.32 2.88 6.30
N GLY A 77 5.07 3.30 6.53
CA GLY A 77 3.93 2.38 6.58
C GLY A 77 3.39 1.92 5.22
N ASN A 78 3.57 2.71 4.16
CA ASN A 78 3.01 2.42 2.84
C ASN A 78 3.34 1.02 2.31
N PRO A 79 4.62 0.57 2.30
CA PRO A 79 4.94 -0.75 1.75
C PRO A 79 4.32 -1.90 2.54
N TYR A 80 4.14 -1.77 3.85
CA TYR A 80 3.46 -2.80 4.65
C TYR A 80 2.00 -2.99 4.20
N ASN A 81 1.26 -1.89 4.01
CA ASN A 81 -0.11 -1.96 3.52
C ASN A 81 -0.16 -2.52 2.10
N ASP A 82 0.77 -2.10 1.25
CA ASP A 82 0.81 -2.52 -0.15
C ASP A 82 1.08 -4.03 -0.27
N ILE A 83 2.01 -4.56 0.53
CA ILE A 83 2.24 -6.01 0.61
C ILE A 83 0.95 -6.73 1.00
N GLY A 84 0.26 -6.24 2.03
CA GLY A 84 -1.01 -6.80 2.46
C GLY A 84 -2.05 -6.81 1.33
N ALA A 85 -2.19 -5.70 0.61
CA ALA A 85 -3.11 -5.59 -0.51
C ALA A 85 -2.74 -6.57 -1.64
N TYR A 86 -1.46 -6.69 -1.98
CA TYR A 86 -1.02 -7.60 -3.04
C TYR A 86 -1.21 -9.06 -2.66
N LEU A 87 -0.95 -9.42 -1.40
CA LEU A 87 -1.22 -10.77 -0.90
C LEU A 87 -2.70 -11.13 -0.98
N ILE A 88 -3.59 -10.18 -0.70
CA ILE A 88 -5.04 -10.37 -0.89
C ILE A 88 -5.36 -10.65 -2.36
N GLU A 89 -4.78 -9.87 -3.28
CA GLU A 89 -5.04 -10.03 -4.73
C GLU A 89 -4.62 -11.42 -5.26
N ILE A 90 -3.56 -12.00 -4.72
CA ILE A 90 -3.11 -13.35 -5.13
C ILE A 90 -3.70 -14.48 -4.27
N GLY A 91 -4.68 -14.17 -3.43
CA GLY A 91 -5.40 -15.17 -2.64
C GLY A 91 -4.74 -15.61 -1.34
N ARG A 92 -3.65 -14.98 -0.94
CA ARG A 92 -2.89 -15.30 0.30
C ARG A 92 -3.37 -14.42 1.45
N HIS A 93 -4.66 -14.53 1.77
CA HIS A 93 -5.36 -13.62 2.68
C HIS A 93 -4.81 -13.65 4.11
N ASP A 94 -4.54 -14.84 4.65
CA ASP A 94 -4.08 -14.96 6.04
C ASP A 94 -2.69 -14.36 6.22
N GLU A 95 -1.83 -14.47 5.22
CA GLU A 95 -0.49 -13.90 5.23
C GLU A 95 -0.49 -12.37 5.18
N ALA A 96 -1.57 -11.77 4.67
CA ALA A 96 -1.71 -10.32 4.60
C ALA A 96 -1.86 -9.67 5.99
N ILE A 97 -2.45 -10.39 6.96
CA ILE A 97 -2.81 -9.83 8.27
C ILE A 97 -1.61 -9.21 9.00
N PRO A 98 -0.48 -9.92 9.20
CA PRO A 98 0.66 -9.32 9.93
C PRO A 98 1.21 -8.06 9.25
N TRP A 99 1.21 -8.03 7.92
CA TRP A 99 1.68 -6.85 7.17
C TRP A 99 0.76 -5.66 7.37
N LEU A 100 -0.55 -5.88 7.30
CA LEU A 100 -1.54 -4.81 7.52
C LEU A 100 -1.48 -4.27 8.96
N GLU A 101 -1.28 -5.13 9.95
CA GLU A 101 -1.09 -4.74 11.34
C GLU A 101 0.15 -3.87 11.52
N LYS A 102 1.26 -4.22 10.85
CA LYS A 102 2.48 -3.40 10.86
C LYS A 102 2.23 -2.03 10.23
N ALA A 103 1.45 -1.95 9.16
CA ALA A 103 1.10 -0.67 8.53
C ALA A 103 0.36 0.24 9.51
N ILE A 104 -0.60 -0.30 10.26
CA ILE A 104 -1.40 0.46 11.22
C ILE A 104 -0.52 1.08 12.31
N THR A 105 0.52 0.38 12.77
CA THR A 105 1.40 0.83 13.85
C THR A 105 2.67 1.51 13.37
N ALA A 106 2.90 1.63 12.08
CA ALA A 106 4.08 2.28 11.53
C ALA A 106 4.14 3.76 11.94
N ARG A 107 5.33 4.25 12.27
CA ARG A 107 5.50 5.63 12.77
C ARG A 107 5.20 6.69 11.71
N ARG A 108 5.54 6.42 10.46
CA ARG A 108 5.41 7.36 9.36
C ARG A 108 4.39 6.83 8.34
N TYR A 109 3.11 6.97 8.66
CA TYR A 109 2.02 6.57 7.78
C TYR A 109 0.76 7.39 8.07
N GLU A 110 0.31 8.17 7.11
CA GLU A 110 -0.88 9.00 7.24
C GLU A 110 -2.17 8.25 6.85
N ALA A 111 -2.08 7.40 5.85
CA ALA A 111 -3.25 6.76 5.23
C ALA A 111 -3.67 5.46 5.94
N ARG A 112 -3.76 5.46 7.27
CA ARG A 112 -4.10 4.27 8.07
C ARG A 112 -5.49 3.71 7.82
N HIS A 113 -6.34 4.46 7.13
CA HIS A 113 -7.64 3.95 6.69
C HIS A 113 -7.51 2.79 5.69
N TYR A 114 -6.48 2.76 4.86
CA TYR A 114 -6.28 1.67 3.90
C TYR A 114 -6.04 0.30 4.56
N PRO A 115 -5.11 0.15 5.52
CA PRO A 115 -4.92 -1.17 6.14
C PRO A 115 -6.13 -1.64 6.94
N HIS A 116 -6.89 -0.76 7.59
CA HIS A 116 -8.14 -1.14 8.23
C HIS A 116 -9.15 -1.66 7.22
N PHE A 117 -9.30 -1.00 6.08
CA PHE A 117 -10.15 -1.46 5.00
C PHE A 117 -9.69 -2.81 4.44
N ASN A 118 -8.38 -2.97 4.21
CA ASN A 118 -7.82 -4.23 3.72
C ASN A 118 -8.00 -5.37 4.73
N LEU A 119 -7.86 -5.11 6.04
CA LEU A 119 -8.18 -6.10 7.07
C LEU A 119 -9.65 -6.54 6.98
N SER A 120 -10.57 -5.61 6.73
CA SER A 120 -11.98 -5.97 6.55
C SER A 120 -12.18 -6.93 5.39
N ARG A 121 -11.44 -6.76 4.29
CA ARG A 121 -11.50 -7.67 3.14
C ARG A 121 -11.09 -9.10 3.53
N VAL A 122 -10.03 -9.24 4.31
CA VAL A 122 -9.59 -10.54 4.83
C VAL A 122 -10.65 -11.15 5.74
N LEU A 123 -11.18 -10.36 6.66
CA LEU A 123 -12.20 -10.82 7.62
C LEU A 123 -13.49 -11.27 6.93
N VAL A 124 -13.92 -10.57 5.89
CA VAL A 124 -15.06 -11.00 5.06
C VAL A 124 -14.78 -12.37 4.44
N LYS A 125 -13.58 -12.57 3.90
CA LYS A 125 -13.18 -13.85 3.30
C LYS A 125 -13.19 -14.98 4.31
N GLN A 126 -12.90 -14.67 5.59
CA GLN A 126 -12.95 -15.64 6.70
C GLN A 126 -14.36 -15.85 7.26
N GLY A 127 -15.37 -15.15 6.75
CA GLY A 127 -16.74 -15.22 7.25
C GLY A 127 -16.98 -14.43 8.53
N LYS A 128 -16.05 -13.57 8.93
CA LYS A 128 -16.10 -12.78 10.17
C LYS A 128 -16.70 -11.41 9.92
N VAL A 129 -17.99 -11.37 9.57
CA VAL A 129 -18.67 -10.15 9.12
C VAL A 129 -18.71 -9.05 10.18
N HIS A 130 -19.01 -9.39 11.43
CA HIS A 130 -19.06 -8.40 12.51
C HIS A 130 -17.70 -7.74 12.77
N GLU A 131 -16.65 -8.53 12.74
CA GLU A 131 -15.28 -8.01 12.89
C GLU A 131 -14.88 -7.14 11.70
N ALA A 132 -15.26 -7.53 10.49
CA ALA A 132 -15.03 -6.75 9.28
C ALA A 132 -15.70 -5.37 9.37
N ILE A 133 -16.94 -5.32 9.86
CA ILE A 133 -17.66 -4.06 10.06
C ILE A 133 -16.92 -3.16 11.04
N LYS A 134 -16.37 -3.70 12.12
CA LYS A 134 -15.56 -2.92 13.07
C LYS A 134 -14.34 -2.29 12.41
N GLU A 135 -13.63 -3.04 11.57
CA GLU A 135 -12.46 -2.52 10.86
C GLU A 135 -12.85 -1.44 9.85
N ILE A 136 -13.95 -1.61 9.13
CA ILE A 136 -14.45 -0.58 8.20
C ILE A 136 -14.81 0.70 8.95
N LYS A 137 -15.45 0.60 10.11
CA LYS A 137 -15.78 1.76 10.93
C LYS A 137 -14.53 2.51 11.39
N LYS A 138 -13.46 1.80 11.75
CA LYS A 138 -12.17 2.41 12.07
C LYS A 138 -11.61 3.18 10.87
N ALA A 139 -11.68 2.59 9.67
CA ALA A 139 -11.25 3.26 8.45
C ALA A 139 -12.04 4.56 8.22
N LEU A 140 -13.35 4.54 8.44
CA LEU A 140 -14.22 5.72 8.27
C LEU A 140 -14.05 6.77 9.37
N GLU A 141 -13.60 6.40 10.56
CA GLU A 141 -13.20 7.37 11.59
C GLU A 141 -11.98 8.16 11.16
N ILE A 142 -11.02 7.50 10.50
CA ILE A 142 -9.81 8.13 10.01
C ILE A 142 -10.10 8.97 8.76
N GLU A 143 -10.84 8.41 7.80
CA GLU A 143 -11.18 9.06 6.54
C GLU A 143 -12.67 8.93 6.26
N PRO A 144 -13.51 9.88 6.75
CA PRO A 144 -14.97 9.81 6.57
C PRO A 144 -15.41 9.84 5.10
N GLY A 145 -14.58 10.42 4.23
CA GLY A 145 -14.84 10.51 2.79
C GLY A 145 -14.49 9.27 1.98
N TYR A 146 -14.03 8.19 2.63
CA TYR A 146 -13.59 6.99 1.93
C TYR A 146 -14.78 6.20 1.37
N THR A 147 -15.11 6.47 0.14
CA THR A 147 -16.33 5.95 -0.53
C THR A 147 -16.38 4.43 -0.59
N LEU A 148 -15.25 3.76 -0.88
CA LEU A 148 -15.20 2.30 -0.93
C LEU A 148 -15.57 1.68 0.42
N ALA A 149 -15.07 2.25 1.51
CA ALA A 149 -15.39 1.77 2.86
C ALA A 149 -16.88 1.96 3.19
N ARG A 150 -17.46 3.09 2.82
CA ARG A 150 -18.90 3.34 3.03
C ARG A 150 -19.76 2.34 2.27
N ARG A 151 -19.43 2.09 1.02
CA ARG A 151 -20.17 1.13 0.18
C ARG A 151 -20.08 -0.27 0.75
N GLU A 152 -18.89 -0.67 1.19
CA GLU A 152 -18.69 -1.99 1.79
C GLU A 152 -19.41 -2.12 3.14
N LEU A 153 -19.38 -1.08 3.96
CA LEU A 153 -20.14 -1.06 5.20
C LEU A 153 -21.63 -1.29 4.96
N HIS A 154 -22.19 -0.56 3.99
CA HIS A 154 -23.60 -0.68 3.63
C HIS A 154 -23.93 -2.11 3.17
N ARG A 155 -23.07 -2.68 2.33
CA ARG A 155 -23.24 -4.04 1.82
C ARG A 155 -23.22 -5.08 2.94
N LEU A 156 -22.26 -4.98 3.87
CA LEU A 156 -22.12 -5.94 4.98
C LEU A 156 -23.26 -5.83 5.99
N VAL A 157 -23.69 -4.63 6.33
CA VAL A 157 -24.82 -4.41 7.22
C VAL A 157 -26.10 -5.00 6.61
N GLY A 158 -26.27 -4.86 5.28
CA GLY A 158 -27.41 -5.44 4.56
C GLY A 158 -27.43 -6.98 4.62
N GLN A 159 -26.29 -7.63 4.70
CA GLN A 159 -26.21 -9.10 4.84
C GLN A 159 -26.65 -9.61 6.21
N LEU A 160 -26.64 -8.76 7.22
CA LEU A 160 -27.04 -9.14 8.60
C LEU A 160 -28.55 -9.04 8.85
N ASN A 161 -29.29 -8.43 7.94
CA ASN A 161 -30.76 -8.22 8.10
C ASN A 161 -31.58 -9.28 7.37
#